data_e3f772c3193ae0f2f7f65895257b8ed5
#
_entry.id   e3f772c3193ae0f2f7f65895257b8ed5
#
_cell.length_a   1.000
_cell.length_b   1.000
_cell.length_c   1.000
_cell.angle_alpha   90.00
_cell.angle_beta   90.00
_cell.angle_gamma   90.00
#
_symmetry.space_group_name_H-M   'P 1'
#
loop_
_entity.id
_entity.type
_entity.pdbx_description
1 polymer ?
#
loop_
_entity_poly.entity_id
_entity_poly.type
_entity_poly.pdbx_seq_one_letter_code
_entity_poly.pdbx_strand_id
1 'polypeptide(L)'
;MVTSQQTPTKEIDVEFMVFIERYATDLLKWDILTFFANKPDYCVSALKVAEEIGRSARTVRPELGDLVLLGILSQCDLEDGQALYQLTGTSDLRRMTLKLAGQTAKANSR
;
A
#
# COMPACT_ATOMS: atom_id res chain seq x y z
N MET A 1 -4.31 35.76 -13.60
CA MET A 1 -4.33 35.29 -13.24
C MET A 1 -4.30 34.71 -12.83
N VAL A 2 -3.90 34.39 -12.94
CA VAL A 2 -3.94 33.63 -12.54
C VAL A 2 -4.05 32.97 -12.00
N THR A 3 -3.95 32.87 -12.04
CA THR A 3 -4.05 32.24 -11.68
C THR A 3 -4.13 31.50 -11.12
N SER A 4 -4.16 31.33 -11.14
CA SER A 4 -4.29 30.62 -10.70
C SER A 4 -4.16 30.04 -10.06
N GLN A 5 -3.98 29.99 -10.05
CA GLN A 5 -3.84 29.51 -9.58
C GLN A 5 -3.93 28.74 -8.97
N GLN A 6 -3.86 28.44 -9.25
CA GLN A 6 -3.85 27.81 -8.86
C GLN A 6 -3.62 27.25 -7.98
N THR A 7 -4.22 27.21 -8.07
CA THR A 7 -3.66 26.88 -7.01
C THR A 7 -2.86 25.69 -6.77
N PRO A 8 -1.77 25.71 -6.18
CA PRO A 8 -0.84 24.62 -6.06
C PRO A 8 -1.28 23.53 -5.11
N THR A 9 -2.02 23.91 -4.11
CA THR A 9 -2.50 22.92 -3.19
C THR A 9 -3.55 22.06 -3.81
N LYS A 10 -4.02 22.52 -4.94
CA LYS A 10 -4.98 21.75 -5.67
C LYS A 10 -4.35 20.95 -6.72
N GLU A 11 -3.04 21.01 -6.79
CA GLU A 11 -2.38 20.23 -7.79
C GLU A 11 -2.70 18.80 -7.63
N ILE A 12 -2.98 18.16 -8.70
CA ILE A 12 -3.26 16.76 -8.73
C ILE A 12 -1.96 16.04 -8.90
N ASP A 13 -1.69 15.11 -8.00
CA ASP A 13 -0.51 14.27 -8.13
C ASP A 13 -0.86 13.17 -9.11
N VAL A 14 -0.55 13.40 -10.36
CA VAL A 14 -0.92 12.49 -11.44
C VAL A 14 -0.27 11.13 -11.25
N GLU A 15 0.98 11.11 -10.82
CA GLU A 15 1.66 9.85 -10.59
C GLU A 15 0.95 9.02 -9.54
N PHE A 16 0.52 9.68 -8.48
CA PHE A 16 -0.17 8.99 -7.41
C PHE A 16 -1.53 8.49 -7.88
N MET A 17 -2.23 9.27 -8.66
CA MET A 17 -3.52 8.84 -9.18
C MET A 17 -3.39 7.64 -10.10
N VAL A 18 -2.36 7.64 -10.94
CA VAL A 18 -2.10 6.50 -11.81
C VAL A 18 -1.78 5.27 -10.97
N PHE A 19 -1.01 5.46 -9.90
CA PHE A 19 -0.67 4.38 -9.00
C PHE A 19 -1.94 3.77 -8.40
N ILE A 20 -2.84 4.61 -7.90
CA ILE A 20 -4.08 4.13 -7.31
C ILE A 20 -4.91 3.37 -8.31
N GLU A 21 -5.05 3.90 -9.52
CA GLU A 21 -5.84 3.25 -10.54
C GLU A 21 -5.27 1.91 -10.95
N ARG A 22 -3.97 1.78 -10.88
CA ARG A 22 -3.31 0.56 -11.33
C ARG A 22 -3.20 -0.49 -10.23
N TYR A 23 -2.96 -0.07 -8.99
CA TYR A 23 -2.63 -1.01 -7.92
C TYR A 23 -3.65 -1.07 -6.80
N ALA A 24 -4.35 -0.01 -6.52
CA ALA A 24 -5.32 0.03 -5.43
C ALA A 24 -6.74 0.01 -5.99
N THR A 25 -7.03 -1.02 -6.76
CA THR A 25 -8.24 -1.07 -7.59
C THR A 25 -9.49 -1.49 -6.85
N ASP A 26 -9.36 -2.01 -5.64
CA ASP A 26 -10.52 -2.38 -4.83
C ASP A 26 -10.18 -2.17 -3.38
N LEU A 27 -11.18 -2.33 -2.52
CA LEU A 27 -10.99 -2.07 -1.10
C LEU A 27 -9.99 -3.00 -0.45
N LEU A 28 -9.94 -4.24 -0.88
CA LEU A 28 -8.99 -5.19 -0.31
C LEU A 28 -7.56 -4.76 -0.59
N LYS A 29 -7.27 -4.42 -1.85
CA LYS A 29 -5.93 -3.96 -2.19
C LYS A 29 -5.60 -2.66 -1.49
N TRP A 30 -6.57 -1.76 -1.41
CA TRP A 30 -6.39 -0.51 -0.70
C TRP A 30 -6.00 -0.76 0.76
N ASP A 31 -6.74 -1.66 1.44
CA ASP A 31 -6.47 -1.98 2.84
C ASP A 31 -5.08 -2.57 3.02
N ILE A 32 -4.70 -3.49 2.13
CA ILE A 32 -3.39 -4.13 2.23
C ILE A 32 -2.28 -3.10 2.02
N LEU A 33 -2.41 -2.29 0.99
CA LEU A 33 -1.38 -1.30 0.70
C LEU A 33 -1.28 -0.27 1.81
N THR A 34 -2.41 0.12 2.37
CA THR A 34 -2.44 1.07 3.48
C THR A 34 -1.75 0.48 4.72
N PHE A 35 -1.96 -0.81 4.97
CA PHE A 35 -1.28 -1.47 6.08
C PHE A 35 0.23 -1.33 5.92
N PHE A 36 0.77 -1.67 4.75
CA PHE A 36 2.20 -1.58 4.54
C PHE A 36 2.69 -0.14 4.49
N ALA A 37 1.86 0.78 4.03
CA ALA A 37 2.23 2.20 4.03
C ALA A 37 2.44 2.71 5.44
N ASN A 38 1.63 2.23 6.38
CA ASN A 38 1.74 2.64 7.78
C ASN A 38 2.84 1.90 8.53
N LYS A 39 3.29 0.78 7.99
CA LYS A 39 4.30 -0.05 8.64
C LYS A 39 5.35 -0.48 7.61
N PRO A 40 6.04 0.49 7.02
CA PRO A 40 6.89 0.19 5.85
C PRO A 40 8.08 -0.70 6.14
N ASP A 41 8.46 -0.83 7.40
CA ASP A 41 9.62 -1.66 7.74
C ASP A 41 9.24 -3.01 8.31
N TYR A 42 7.94 -3.30 8.38
CA TYR A 42 7.50 -4.58 8.92
C TYR A 42 7.70 -5.70 7.92
N CYS A 43 8.19 -6.81 8.43
CA CYS A 43 8.32 -8.05 7.66
C CYS A 43 7.32 -9.01 8.31
N VAL A 44 6.17 -9.22 7.67
CA VAL A 44 5.04 -9.88 8.32
C VAL A 44 4.38 -10.92 7.42
N SER A 45 3.70 -11.87 8.07
CA SER A 45 2.99 -12.93 7.37
C SER A 45 1.63 -12.47 6.86
N ALA A 46 1.07 -13.24 5.94
CA ALA A 46 -0.28 -12.97 5.46
C ALA A 46 -1.29 -12.99 6.61
N LEU A 47 -1.10 -13.89 7.58
CA LEU A 47 -2.00 -13.96 8.72
C LEU A 47 -1.99 -12.66 9.51
N LYS A 48 -0.79 -12.10 9.74
CA LYS A 48 -0.68 -10.86 10.47
C LYS A 48 -1.36 -9.71 9.74
N VAL A 49 -1.14 -9.62 8.43
CA VAL A 49 -1.81 -8.59 7.64
C VAL A 49 -3.33 -8.76 7.75
N ALA A 50 -3.80 -9.99 7.57
CA ALA A 50 -5.24 -10.26 7.61
C ALA A 50 -5.85 -9.85 8.93
N GLU A 51 -5.18 -10.17 10.03
CA GLU A 51 -5.67 -9.78 11.36
C GLU A 51 -5.78 -8.28 11.49
N GLU A 52 -4.79 -7.57 11.00
CA GLU A 52 -4.75 -6.12 11.16
C GLU A 52 -5.81 -5.41 10.31
N ILE A 53 -6.12 -5.94 9.14
CA ILE A 53 -7.10 -5.29 8.28
C ILE A 53 -8.49 -5.90 8.39
N GLY A 54 -8.65 -6.92 9.25
CA GLY A 54 -9.97 -7.50 9.49
C GLY A 54 -10.47 -8.39 8.37
N ARG A 55 -9.57 -9.12 7.71
CA ARG A 55 -9.93 -10.02 6.62
C ARG A 55 -9.36 -11.40 6.91
N SER A 56 -9.76 -12.39 6.13
CA SER A 56 -9.23 -13.73 6.32
C SER A 56 -7.89 -13.86 5.60
N ALA A 57 -7.02 -14.71 6.16
CA ALA A 57 -5.73 -14.96 5.52
C ALA A 57 -5.91 -15.58 4.14
N ARG A 58 -6.93 -16.39 3.96
CA ARG A 58 -7.23 -17.00 2.67
C ARG A 58 -7.46 -15.95 1.60
N THR A 59 -8.15 -14.87 1.97
CA THR A 59 -8.43 -13.78 1.05
C THR A 59 -7.18 -12.95 0.76
N VAL A 60 -6.35 -12.76 1.78
CA VAL A 60 -5.19 -11.87 1.67
C VAL A 60 -4.02 -12.51 0.93
N ARG A 61 -3.78 -13.81 1.12
CA ARG A 61 -2.60 -14.46 0.55
C ARG A 61 -2.41 -14.25 -0.95
N PRO A 62 -3.43 -14.49 -1.78
CA PRO A 62 -3.22 -14.30 -3.22
C PRO A 62 -2.88 -12.87 -3.57
N GLU A 63 -3.46 -11.93 -2.84
CA GLU A 63 -3.20 -10.52 -3.10
C GLU A 63 -1.76 -10.15 -2.80
N LEU A 64 -1.22 -10.69 -1.70
CA LEU A 64 0.18 -10.44 -1.37
C LEU A 64 1.11 -10.99 -2.44
N GLY A 65 0.79 -12.19 -2.94
CA GLY A 65 1.58 -12.78 -4.02
C GLY A 65 1.55 -11.91 -5.27
N ASP A 66 0.38 -11.39 -5.61
CA ASP A 66 0.26 -10.51 -6.75
C ASP A 66 1.09 -9.24 -6.56
N LEU A 67 1.07 -8.68 -5.37
CA LEU A 67 1.83 -7.46 -5.10
C LEU A 67 3.33 -7.71 -5.15
N VAL A 68 3.77 -8.91 -4.81
CA VAL A 68 5.17 -9.28 -4.98
C VAL A 68 5.51 -9.32 -6.47
N LEU A 69 4.65 -9.92 -7.27
CA LEU A 69 4.90 -9.99 -8.71
C LEU A 69 4.93 -8.60 -9.34
N LEU A 70 4.14 -7.69 -8.80
CA LEU A 70 4.12 -6.33 -9.31
C LEU A 70 5.25 -5.46 -8.78
N GLY A 71 6.05 -5.99 -7.86
CA GLY A 71 7.21 -5.26 -7.36
C GLY A 71 6.94 -4.30 -6.22
N ILE A 72 5.72 -4.30 -5.68
CA ILE A 72 5.39 -3.42 -4.56
C ILE A 72 5.84 -4.02 -3.24
N LEU A 73 5.68 -5.32 -3.10
CA LEU A 73 6.14 -6.04 -1.92
C LEU A 73 7.29 -6.95 -2.29
N SER A 74 8.05 -7.34 -1.29
CA SER A 74 9.06 -8.37 -1.46
C SER A 74 8.91 -9.37 -0.32
N GLN A 75 9.35 -10.59 -0.58
CA GLN A 75 9.40 -11.59 0.46
C GLN A 75 10.67 -11.35 1.24
N CYS A 76 10.54 -11.02 2.51
CA CYS A 76 11.70 -10.65 3.32
C CYS A 76 12.23 -11.80 4.15
N ASP A 77 11.41 -12.80 4.39
CA ASP A 77 11.85 -13.90 5.24
C ASP A 77 10.89 -15.06 5.08
N LEU A 78 11.20 -16.16 5.74
CA LEU A 78 10.39 -17.34 5.75
C LEU A 78 10.33 -17.84 7.19
N GLU A 79 9.14 -18.02 7.71
CA GLU A 79 8.98 -18.43 9.10
C GLU A 79 8.02 -19.60 9.16
N ASP A 80 8.50 -20.74 9.67
CA ASP A 80 7.68 -21.95 9.77
C ASP A 80 7.04 -22.31 8.43
N GLY A 81 7.81 -22.16 7.35
CA GLY A 81 7.31 -22.50 6.03
C GLY A 81 6.42 -21.46 5.40
N GLN A 82 6.20 -20.33 6.07
CA GLN A 82 5.34 -19.28 5.55
C GLN A 82 6.15 -18.07 5.14
N ALA A 83 5.82 -17.52 3.98
CA ALA A 83 6.49 -16.33 3.50
C ALA A 83 6.11 -15.14 4.35
N LEU A 84 7.09 -14.28 4.60
CA LEU A 84 6.86 -12.99 5.23
C LEU A 84 7.08 -11.92 4.17
N TYR A 85 6.31 -10.85 4.27
CA TYR A 85 6.28 -9.82 3.25
C TYR A 85 6.60 -8.46 3.83
N GLN A 86 7.18 -7.61 2.98
CA GLN A 86 7.59 -6.28 3.37
C GLN A 86 7.45 -5.35 2.18
N LEU A 87 7.19 -4.10 2.44
CA LEU A 87 7.18 -3.10 1.38
C LEU A 87 8.55 -3.06 0.73
N THR A 88 8.59 -3.01 -0.58
CA THR A 88 9.86 -2.99 -1.30
C THR A 88 10.75 -1.85 -0.81
N GLY A 89 12.06 -2.08 -0.84
CA GLY A 89 13.01 -1.18 -0.20
C GLY A 89 13.19 0.15 -0.88
N THR A 90 13.26 0.15 -2.19
CA THR A 90 13.48 1.40 -2.92
C THR A 90 12.78 1.33 -4.24
N SER A 91 12.04 2.35 -4.57
CA SER A 91 11.46 2.47 -5.89
C SER A 91 10.41 3.55 -5.85
N ASP A 92 9.95 3.93 -7.02
CA ASP A 92 8.82 4.83 -7.10
C ASP A 92 7.57 4.19 -6.50
N LEU A 93 7.46 2.87 -6.62
CA LEU A 93 6.30 2.19 -6.04
C LEU A 93 6.27 2.32 -4.53
N ARG A 94 7.44 2.22 -3.89
CA ARG A 94 7.49 2.45 -2.45
C ARG A 94 7.06 3.88 -2.11
N ARG A 95 7.57 4.82 -2.85
CA ARG A 95 7.26 6.24 -2.62
C ARG A 95 5.75 6.49 -2.77
N MET A 96 5.16 5.93 -3.81
CA MET A 96 3.73 6.10 -4.03
C MET A 96 2.91 5.41 -2.95
N THR A 97 3.31 4.21 -2.56
CA THR A 97 2.60 3.48 -1.53
C THR A 97 2.61 4.24 -0.21
N LEU A 98 3.73 4.83 0.13
CA LEU A 98 3.82 5.59 1.39
C LEU A 98 2.87 6.76 1.44
N LYS A 99 2.48 7.28 0.31
CA LYS A 99 1.51 8.37 0.28
C LYS A 99 0.13 7.93 0.75
N LEU A 100 -0.15 6.64 0.69
CA LEU A 100 -1.44 6.14 1.18
C LEU A 100 -1.59 6.32 2.69
N ALA A 101 -0.50 6.24 3.41
CA ALA A 101 -0.55 6.42 4.86
C ALA A 101 -1.09 7.80 5.20
N GLY A 102 -0.61 8.81 4.50
CA GLY A 102 -1.09 10.16 4.73
C GLY A 102 -2.55 10.32 4.39
N GLN A 103 -2.97 9.72 3.30
CA GLN A 103 -4.37 9.81 2.89
C GLN A 103 -5.28 9.15 3.91
N THR A 104 -4.88 7.95 4.32
CA THR A 104 -5.69 7.17 5.25
C THR A 104 -5.78 7.85 6.62
N ALA A 105 -4.67 8.37 7.08
CA ALA A 105 -4.66 9.06 8.37
C ALA A 105 -5.61 10.23 8.35
N LYS A 106 -5.65 10.96 7.26
CA LYS A 106 -6.56 12.06 7.11
C LYS A 106 -7.99 11.60 7.15
N ALA A 107 -8.31 10.54 6.42
CA ALA A 107 -9.65 10.00 6.40
C ALA A 107 -10.07 9.54 7.77
N ASN A 108 -9.16 8.94 8.50
CA ASN A 108 -9.49 8.38 9.80
C ASN A 108 -9.61 9.41 10.90
N SER A 109 -9.12 10.59 10.67
CA SER A 109 -9.14 11.59 11.71
C SER A 109 -10.50 12.26 11.85
N ARG A 110 -11.43 11.88 11.04
CA ARG A 110 -12.77 12.42 11.13
C ARG A 110 -13.76 11.49 11.80
#